data_3c722cfcafcea5eed632c86e40762a0b
#
_entry.id   3c722cfcafcea5eed632c86e40762a0b
#
_cell.length_a   1.000
_cell.length_b   1.000
_cell.length_c   1.000
_cell.angle_alpha   90.00
_cell.angle_beta   90.00
_cell.angle_gamma   90.00
#
_symmetry.space_group_name_H-M   'P 1'
#
loop_
_entity.id
_entity.type
_entity.pdbx_description
1 polymer ?
#
loop_
_entity_poly.entity_id
_entity_poly.type
_entity_poly.pdbx_seq_one_letter_code
_entity_poly.pdbx_strand_id
1 'polypeptide(L)'
;FLIESNLNALNCARVNISSPKAKFYWKDIEIENLHLKNFDHVIMNPPFHKDKNFRHSLVIIFLNIAKEIISKRGILWMVHNKELPYEKFINDLFPSYKYIETTKNYKVVKAINNIY
;
A
#
# COMPACT_ATOMS: atom_id res chain seq x y z
N PHE A 1 1.11 -7.12 -10.55
CA PHE A 1 2.23 -7.38 -9.64
C PHE A 1 1.70 -7.50 -8.22
N LEU A 2 1.89 -8.66 -7.61
CA LEU A 2 1.53 -8.91 -6.22
C LEU A 2 2.80 -9.20 -5.43
N ILE A 3 3.00 -8.45 -4.36
CA ILE A 3 4.21 -8.55 -3.53
C ILE A 3 3.80 -8.90 -2.10
N GLU A 4 4.37 -9.96 -1.57
CA GLU A 4 4.03 -10.48 -0.25
C GLU A 4 5.27 -11.07 0.42
N SER A 5 5.46 -10.78 1.68
CA SER A 5 6.57 -11.32 2.47
C SER A 5 6.25 -12.68 3.10
N ASN A 6 4.99 -12.97 3.30
CA ASN A 6 4.55 -14.27 3.83
C ASN A 6 4.36 -15.26 2.69
N LEU A 7 5.18 -16.31 2.68
CA LEU A 7 5.15 -17.31 1.62
C LEU A 7 3.81 -18.05 1.50
N ASN A 8 3.18 -18.36 2.63
CA ASN A 8 1.89 -19.04 2.64
C ASN A 8 0.79 -18.15 2.04
N ALA A 9 0.79 -16.86 2.38
CA ALA A 9 -0.14 -15.90 1.81
C ALA A 9 0.08 -15.73 0.31
N LEU A 10 1.33 -15.68 -0.13
CA LEU A 10 1.68 -15.59 -1.55
C LEU A 10 1.20 -16.82 -2.32
N ASN A 11 1.38 -18.00 -1.76
CA ASN A 11 0.90 -19.25 -2.38
C ASN A 11 -0.62 -19.30 -2.48
N CYS A 12 -1.34 -18.80 -1.47
CA CYS A 12 -2.79 -18.65 -1.54
C CYS A 12 -3.20 -17.68 -2.65
N ALA A 13 -2.49 -16.58 -2.80
CA ALA A 13 -2.76 -15.61 -3.87
C ALA A 13 -2.55 -16.25 -5.24
N ARG A 14 -1.52 -17.07 -5.42
CA ARG A 14 -1.27 -17.80 -6.67
C ARG A 14 -2.42 -18.74 -7.05
N VAL A 15 -3.04 -19.36 -6.06
CA VAL A 15 -4.21 -20.23 -6.27
C VAL A 15 -5.45 -19.38 -6.65
N ASN A 16 -5.63 -18.25 -5.97
CA ASN A 16 -6.82 -17.41 -6.13
C ASN A 16 -6.80 -16.55 -7.39
N ILE A 17 -5.62 -16.18 -7.88
CA ILE A 17 -5.46 -15.31 -9.05
C ILE A 17 -4.92 -16.15 -10.21
N SER A 18 -5.81 -16.50 -11.13
CA SER A 18 -5.49 -17.38 -12.26
C SER A 18 -5.05 -16.65 -13.54
N SER A 19 -5.05 -15.31 -13.52
CA SER A 19 -4.68 -14.54 -14.70
C SER A 19 -3.23 -14.79 -15.12
N PRO A 20 -2.96 -15.08 -16.43
CA PRO A 20 -1.59 -15.25 -16.91
C PRO A 20 -0.78 -13.95 -16.89
N LYS A 21 -1.44 -12.80 -16.73
CA LYS A 21 -0.79 -11.50 -16.59
C LYS A 21 -0.31 -11.20 -15.17
N ALA A 22 -0.74 -12.00 -14.19
CA ALA A 22 -0.33 -11.81 -12.80
C ALA A 22 1.13 -12.20 -12.60
N LYS A 23 1.87 -11.35 -11.89
CA LYS A 23 3.26 -11.63 -11.48
C LYS A 23 3.33 -11.59 -9.96
N PHE A 24 3.99 -12.58 -9.39
CA PHE A 24 4.07 -12.77 -7.94
C PHE A 24 5.51 -12.65 -7.48
N TYR A 25 5.73 -11.84 -6.43
CA TYR A 25 7.06 -11.62 -5.87
C TYR A 25 7.04 -11.94 -4.38
N TRP A 26 7.91 -12.84 -3.98
CA TRP A 26 8.15 -13.12 -2.57
C TRP A 26 9.23 -12.17 -2.07
N LYS A 27 8.83 -11.04 -1.49
CA LYS A 27 9.74 -10.00 -1.04
C LYS A 27 9.23 -9.34 0.23
N ASP A 28 10.16 -8.98 1.08
CA ASP A 28 9.91 -8.12 2.22
C ASP A 28 10.30 -6.69 1.86
N ILE A 29 9.30 -5.83 1.67
CA ILE A 29 9.52 -4.45 1.23
C ILE A 29 10.15 -3.56 2.30
N GLU A 30 10.18 -3.99 3.57
CA GLU A 30 10.89 -3.27 4.62
C GLU A 30 12.41 -3.28 4.40
N ILE A 31 12.93 -4.33 3.78
CA ILE A 31 14.37 -4.55 3.64
C ILE A 31 14.84 -4.70 2.19
N GLU A 32 13.94 -4.91 1.25
CA GLU A 32 14.28 -5.16 -0.14
C GLU A 32 13.81 -4.03 -1.05
N ASN A 33 14.69 -3.60 -1.97
CA ASN A 33 14.30 -2.67 -3.01
C ASN A 33 13.54 -3.43 -4.10
N LEU A 34 12.40 -2.91 -4.50
CA LEU A 34 11.55 -3.55 -5.50
C LEU A 34 12.06 -3.37 -6.93
N HIS A 35 12.82 -2.31 -7.22
CA HIS A 35 13.26 -1.95 -8.57
C HIS A 35 12.10 -1.85 -9.59
N LEU A 36 10.93 -1.47 -9.12
CA LEU A 36 9.71 -1.31 -9.91
C LEU A 36 9.34 0.16 -10.00
N LYS A 37 8.80 0.59 -11.14
CA LYS A 37 8.38 1.97 -11.37
C LYS A 37 7.22 2.07 -12.36
N ASN A 38 6.58 3.23 -12.38
CA ASN A 38 5.58 3.63 -13.37
C ASN A 38 4.28 2.82 -13.32
N PHE A 39 3.82 2.50 -12.12
CA PHE A 39 2.51 1.88 -11.95
C PHE A 39 1.40 2.92 -11.94
N ASP A 40 0.36 2.70 -12.72
CA ASP A 40 -0.80 3.59 -12.77
C ASP A 40 -1.69 3.44 -11.55
N HIS A 41 -1.71 2.26 -10.95
CA HIS A 41 -2.45 1.97 -9.73
C HIS A 41 -1.57 1.20 -8.76
N VAL A 42 -1.57 1.65 -7.52
CA VAL A 42 -0.94 0.96 -6.40
C VAL A 42 -2.02 0.70 -5.36
N ILE A 43 -2.18 -0.55 -4.98
CA ILE A 43 -3.15 -0.96 -3.95
C ILE A 43 -2.35 -1.49 -2.76
N MET A 44 -2.64 -0.98 -1.57
CA MET A 44 -1.92 -1.42 -0.38
C MET A 44 -2.83 -1.51 0.84
N ASN A 45 -2.54 -2.51 1.65
CA ASN A 45 -3.10 -2.68 2.98
C ASN A 45 -1.93 -2.86 3.94
N PRO A 46 -1.36 -1.76 4.47
CA PRO A 46 -0.19 -1.85 5.34
C PRO A 46 -0.48 -2.68 6.58
N PRO A 47 0.48 -3.47 7.05
CA PRO A 47 0.27 -4.27 8.24
C PRO A 47 0.01 -3.38 9.45
N PHE A 48 -0.89 -3.85 10.28
CA PHE A 48 -1.31 -3.22 11.51
C PHE A 48 -0.95 -4.11 12.70
N HIS A 49 -0.24 -3.54 13.66
CA HIS A 49 0.07 -4.23 14.91
C HIS A 49 -0.75 -3.61 16.05
N LYS A 50 -1.52 -4.45 16.75
CA LYS A 50 -2.34 -4.04 17.88
C LYS A 50 -1.54 -3.76 19.16
N ASP A 51 -0.24 -3.95 19.17
CA ASP A 51 0.53 -3.73 20.38
C ASP A 51 0.81 -2.23 20.60
N LYS A 52 1.21 -1.92 21.83
CA LYS A 52 1.42 -0.55 22.32
C LYS A 52 2.54 0.18 21.59
N ASN A 53 3.31 -0.51 20.78
CA ASN A 53 4.42 0.03 20.00
C ASN A 53 4.02 0.12 18.52
N PHE A 54 2.94 0.86 18.25
CA PHE A 54 2.54 1.14 16.88
C PHE A 54 3.74 1.67 16.09
N ARG A 55 4.11 0.93 15.07
CA ARG A 55 5.23 1.29 14.20
C ARG A 55 4.79 2.30 13.15
N HIS A 56 4.76 3.57 13.50
CA HIS A 56 4.58 4.64 12.52
C HIS A 56 5.56 4.52 11.35
N SER A 57 6.78 4.04 11.64
CA SER A 57 7.82 3.81 10.65
C SER A 57 7.40 2.85 9.55
N LEU A 58 6.60 1.83 9.86
CA LEU A 58 6.16 0.84 8.87
C LEU A 58 5.22 1.46 7.83
N VAL A 59 4.25 2.26 8.29
CA VAL A 59 3.35 2.99 7.39
C VAL A 59 4.12 3.95 6.51
N ILE A 60 5.08 4.66 7.08
CA ILE A 60 5.94 5.59 6.33
C ILE A 60 6.73 4.85 5.26
N ILE A 61 7.30 3.69 5.58
CA ILE A 61 8.02 2.85 4.62
C ILE A 61 7.10 2.46 3.46
N PHE A 62 5.90 1.96 3.75
CA PHE A 62 4.93 1.56 2.72
C PHE A 62 4.53 2.74 1.84
N LEU A 63 4.23 3.90 2.43
CA LEU A 63 3.85 5.11 1.69
C LEU A 63 5.00 5.64 0.82
N ASN A 64 6.22 5.61 1.32
CA ASN A 64 7.39 6.02 0.54
C ASN A 64 7.63 5.09 -0.65
N ILE A 65 7.48 3.79 -0.47
CA ILE A 65 7.59 2.82 -1.56
C ILE A 65 6.50 3.06 -2.59
N ALA A 66 5.26 3.27 -2.16
CA ALA A 66 4.16 3.60 -3.06
C ALA A 66 4.48 4.86 -3.88
N LYS A 67 5.00 5.90 -3.22
CA LYS A 67 5.40 7.14 -3.90
C LYS A 67 6.50 6.93 -4.92
N GLU A 68 7.44 6.05 -4.64
CA GLU A 68 8.56 5.74 -5.53
C GLU A 68 8.11 4.99 -6.78
N ILE A 69 7.21 4.02 -6.64
CA ILE A 69 6.83 3.14 -7.74
C ILE A 69 5.67 3.67 -8.59
N ILE A 70 4.88 4.59 -8.06
CA ILE A 70 3.69 5.11 -8.74
C ILE A 70 4.07 6.08 -9.87
N SER A 71 3.32 6.04 -10.97
CA SER A 71 3.52 6.97 -12.08
C SER A 71 3.01 8.37 -11.75
N LYS A 72 3.41 9.35 -12.55
CA LYS A 72 2.79 10.68 -12.52
C LYS A 72 1.29 10.52 -12.77
N ARG A 73 0.45 11.14 -11.93
CA ARG A 73 -1.00 11.00 -11.95
C ARG A 73 -1.52 9.59 -11.67
N GLY A 74 -0.64 8.68 -11.21
CA GLY A 74 -1.07 7.37 -10.73
C GLY A 74 -1.93 7.49 -9.49
N ILE A 75 -2.68 6.44 -9.19
CA ILE A 75 -3.62 6.42 -8.07
C ILE A 75 -3.17 5.40 -7.03
N LEU A 76 -3.05 5.87 -5.79
CA LEU A 76 -2.88 5.02 -4.64
C LEU A 76 -4.24 4.70 -4.02
N TRP A 77 -4.50 3.42 -3.80
CA TRP A 77 -5.65 2.91 -3.06
C TRP A 77 -5.14 2.25 -1.80
N MET A 78 -5.54 2.76 -0.65
CA MET A 78 -5.05 2.27 0.63
C MET A 78 -6.21 1.99 1.57
N VAL A 79 -6.18 0.84 2.20
CA VAL A 79 -7.08 0.50 3.30
C VAL A 79 -6.30 0.57 4.61
N HIS A 80 -6.84 1.26 5.59
CA HIS A 80 -6.21 1.32 6.91
C HIS A 80 -7.24 1.32 8.04
N ASN A 81 -6.77 1.02 9.23
CA ASN A 81 -7.61 1.03 10.42
C ASN A 81 -8.09 2.45 10.72
N LYS A 82 -9.39 2.60 11.00
CA LYS A 82 -10.04 3.90 11.23
C LYS A 82 -9.45 4.64 12.42
N GLU A 83 -9.03 3.94 13.45
CA GLU A 83 -8.58 4.54 14.71
C GLU A 83 -7.14 5.05 14.67
N LEU A 84 -6.39 4.75 13.62
CA LEU A 84 -4.99 5.13 13.52
C LEU A 84 -4.81 6.45 12.79
N PRO A 85 -3.86 7.31 13.23
CA PRO A 85 -3.65 8.64 12.68
C PRO A 85 -2.82 8.62 11.39
N TYR A 86 -3.32 7.94 10.36
CA TYR A 86 -2.62 7.83 9.08
C TYR A 86 -2.70 9.09 8.21
N GLU A 87 -3.69 9.96 8.45
CA GLU A 87 -3.98 11.12 7.61
C GLU A 87 -2.77 12.02 7.41
N LYS A 88 -2.02 12.27 8.47
CA LYS A 88 -0.82 13.11 8.40
C LYS A 88 0.21 12.54 7.45
N PHE A 89 0.49 11.24 7.55
CA PHE A 89 1.48 10.58 6.71
C PHE A 89 1.03 10.52 5.24
N ILE A 90 -0.25 10.27 5.02
CA ILE A 90 -0.82 10.28 3.67
C ILE A 90 -0.72 11.68 3.07
N ASN A 91 -1.10 12.70 3.82
CA ASN A 91 -1.08 14.08 3.36
C ASN A 91 0.33 14.57 3.01
N ASP A 92 1.33 14.14 3.76
CA ASP A 92 2.73 14.55 3.52
C ASP A 92 3.24 14.08 2.14
N LEU A 93 2.84 12.91 1.70
CA LEU A 93 3.30 12.31 0.44
C LEU A 93 2.27 12.41 -0.70
N PHE A 94 1.00 12.40 -0.35
CA PHE A 94 -0.12 12.42 -1.30
C PHE A 94 -1.15 13.45 -0.86
N PRO A 95 -0.87 14.76 -1.04
CA PRO A 95 -1.79 15.80 -0.56
C PRO A 95 -3.15 15.81 -1.26
N SER A 96 -3.25 15.24 -2.46
CA SER A 96 -4.52 15.07 -3.18
C SER A 96 -5.16 13.74 -2.83
N TYR A 97 -5.63 13.59 -1.61
CA TYR A 97 -6.30 12.37 -1.17
C TYR A 97 -7.72 12.65 -0.67
N LYS A 98 -8.54 11.61 -0.68
CA LYS A 98 -9.87 11.62 -0.06
C LYS A 98 -10.25 10.23 0.43
N TYR A 99 -11.09 10.19 1.45
CA TYR A 99 -11.71 8.95 1.87
C TYR A 99 -12.92 8.66 0.99
N ILE A 100 -12.94 7.50 0.35
CA ILE A 100 -14.03 7.08 -0.53
C ILE A 100 -15.00 6.12 0.16
N GLU A 101 -14.56 5.51 1.25
CA GLU A 101 -15.38 4.60 2.04
C GLU A 101 -14.91 4.61 3.49
N THR A 102 -15.84 4.54 4.43
CA THR A 102 -15.56 4.41 5.85
C THR A 102 -16.51 3.37 6.44
N THR A 103 -15.95 2.31 6.98
CA THR A 103 -16.70 1.28 7.71
C THR A 103 -16.52 1.47 9.21
N LYS A 104 -17.06 0.55 10.00
CA LYS A 104 -16.89 0.56 11.45
C LYS A 104 -15.41 0.53 11.86
N ASN A 105 -14.58 -0.22 11.16
CA ASN A 105 -13.19 -0.49 11.53
C ASN A 105 -12.16 0.07 10.56
N TYR A 106 -12.52 0.37 9.33
CA TYR A 106 -11.59 0.72 8.27
C TYR A 106 -11.99 1.96 7.49
N LYS A 107 -11.00 2.60 6.90
CA LYS A 107 -11.17 3.65 5.90
C LYS A 107 -10.46 3.25 4.62
N VAL A 108 -11.05 3.61 3.48
CA VAL A 108 -10.45 3.43 2.16
C VAL A 108 -10.07 4.79 1.61
N VAL A 109 -8.80 4.95 1.29
CA VAL A 109 -8.23 6.19 0.76
C VAL A 109 -7.99 6.04 -0.73
N LYS A 110 -8.37 7.06 -1.48
CA LYS A 110 -7.93 7.28 -2.86
C LYS A 110 -7.04 8.51 -2.89
N ALA A 111 -5.80 8.35 -3.31
CA ALA A 111 -4.85 9.45 -3.41
C ALA A 111 -4.26 9.52 -4.82
N ILE A 112 -4.22 10.71 -5.39
CA ILE A 112 -3.70 10.94 -6.74
C ILE A 112 -2.29 11.50 -6.62
N ASN A 113 -1.35 10.89 -7.34
CA ASN A 113 0.02 11.35 -7.39
C ASN A 113 0.16 12.55 -8.35
N ASN A 114 -0.15 13.73 -7.86
CA ASN A 114 -0.04 14.96 -8.64
C ASN A 114 1.41 15.47 -8.63
N ILE A 115 2.21 14.96 -9.55
CA ILE A 115 3.53 15.52 -9.83
C ILE A 115 3.45 16.31 -11.15
N TYR A 116 3.85 17.54 -11.05
CA TYR A 116 3.91 18.44 -12.20
C TYR A 116 5.30 18.39 -12.87
#